data_435590b001cf2e81385ea8a13d51f623
#
_entry.id   435590b001cf2e81385ea8a13d51f623
#
_cell.length_a   1.000
_cell.length_b   1.000
_cell.length_c   1.000
_cell.angle_alpha   90.00
_cell.angle_beta   90.00
_cell.angle_gamma   90.00
#
_symmetry.space_group_name_H-M   'P 1'
#
loop_
_entity.id
_entity.type
_entity.pdbx_description
1 polymer ?
#
loop_
_entity_poly.entity_id
_entity_poly.type
_entity_poly.pdbx_seq_one_letter_code
_entity_poly.pdbx_strand_id
1 'polypeptide(L)'
;ALQRKGSDFPYINSLKSMVGHCLAASGAIECVAAVLQIKEQFVFPNINCEDVHPEITALIAKDKVPTKMMEKNIPILAKASFGFGDVNACVLFKKYSK
;
A
#
# COMPACT_ATOMS: atom_id res chain seq x y z
N ALA A 1 1.31 -9.24 -11.72
CA ALA A 1 1.60 -8.09 -12.58
C ALA A 1 3.02 -7.59 -12.42
N LEU A 2 3.53 -7.56 -11.19
CA LEU A 2 4.89 -7.10 -10.93
C LEU A 2 5.95 -8.20 -11.11
N GLN A 3 5.52 -9.44 -11.24
CA GLN A 3 6.39 -10.61 -11.37
C GLN A 3 7.43 -10.71 -10.26
N ARG A 4 7.03 -10.33 -9.04
CA ARG A 4 7.86 -10.37 -7.85
C ARG A 4 7.24 -11.31 -6.82
N LYS A 5 8.08 -11.99 -6.04
CA LYS A 5 7.62 -12.96 -5.05
C LYS A 5 8.45 -12.87 -3.78
N GLY A 6 7.85 -13.29 -2.66
CA GLY A 6 8.54 -13.41 -1.39
C GLY A 6 9.17 -12.10 -0.93
N SER A 7 10.46 -12.12 -0.67
CA SER A 7 11.19 -10.95 -0.16
C SER A 7 11.45 -9.89 -1.23
N ASP A 8 11.28 -10.24 -2.51
CA ASP A 8 11.42 -9.28 -3.62
C ASP A 8 10.12 -8.50 -3.88
N PHE A 9 9.06 -8.81 -3.16
CA PHE A 9 7.78 -8.12 -3.32
C PHE A 9 7.85 -6.75 -2.62
N PRO A 10 7.21 -5.70 -3.18
CA PRO A 10 7.18 -4.41 -2.50
C PRO A 10 6.39 -4.48 -1.19
N TYR A 11 6.66 -3.54 -0.28
CA TYR A 11 5.83 -3.40 0.91
C TYR A 11 4.42 -2.99 0.51
N ILE A 12 3.42 -3.61 1.13
CA ILE A 12 2.02 -3.33 0.81
C ILE A 12 1.26 -2.90 2.06
N ASN A 13 0.35 -1.97 1.89
CA ASN A 13 -0.58 -1.59 2.95
C ASN A 13 -1.89 -1.11 2.35
N SER A 14 -2.90 -1.02 3.19
CA SER A 14 -4.19 -0.45 2.83
C SER A 14 -4.64 0.48 3.94
N LEU A 15 -4.95 1.71 3.59
CA LEU A 15 -5.49 2.68 4.53
C LEU A 15 -6.87 2.28 5.03
N LYS A 16 -7.55 1.40 4.30
CA LYS A 16 -8.90 0.97 4.68
C LYS A 16 -8.94 0.25 6.02
N SER A 17 -7.84 -0.32 6.46
CA SER A 17 -7.78 -0.92 7.80
C SER A 17 -7.92 0.12 8.91
N MET A 18 -7.61 1.38 8.64
CA MET A 18 -7.71 2.49 9.60
C MET A 18 -9.00 3.30 9.45
N VAL A 19 -9.40 3.60 8.20
CA VAL A 19 -10.50 4.54 7.94
C VAL A 19 -11.71 3.88 7.29
N GLY A 20 -11.61 2.60 6.92
CA GLY A 20 -12.67 1.91 6.20
C GLY A 20 -12.74 2.32 4.73
N HIS A 21 -13.70 1.74 4.05
CA HIS A 21 -13.94 2.07 2.65
C HIS A 21 -14.82 3.30 2.56
N CYS A 22 -14.30 4.39 2.02
CA CYS A 22 -15.00 5.67 1.93
C CYS A 22 -15.70 5.86 0.58
N LEU A 23 -15.96 4.78 -0.14
CA LEU A 23 -16.68 4.77 -1.43
C LEU A 23 -16.01 5.72 -2.43
N ALA A 24 -16.76 6.70 -2.96
CA ALA A 24 -16.23 7.61 -3.96
C ALA A 24 -15.02 8.43 -3.49
N ALA A 25 -14.92 8.69 -2.19
CA ALA A 25 -13.82 9.46 -1.62
C ALA A 25 -12.58 8.62 -1.33
N SER A 26 -12.66 7.28 -1.41
CA SER A 26 -11.56 6.39 -1.07
C SER A 26 -10.28 6.70 -1.82
N GLY A 27 -10.36 6.87 -3.13
CA GLY A 27 -9.19 7.15 -3.95
C GLY A 27 -8.48 8.43 -3.53
N ALA A 28 -9.24 9.50 -3.28
CA ALA A 28 -8.68 10.79 -2.86
C ALA A 28 -8.00 10.69 -1.50
N ILE A 29 -8.66 10.06 -0.53
CA ILE A 29 -8.10 9.90 0.82
C ILE A 29 -6.82 9.07 0.77
N GLU A 30 -6.84 7.99 0.01
CA GLU A 30 -5.69 7.11 -0.12
C GLU A 30 -4.53 7.78 -0.84
N CYS A 31 -4.81 8.66 -1.81
CA CYS A 31 -3.78 9.45 -2.46
C CYS A 31 -3.13 10.46 -1.50
N VAL A 32 -3.90 11.07 -0.61
CA VAL A 32 -3.34 11.95 0.43
C VAL A 32 -2.39 11.16 1.33
N ALA A 33 -2.79 9.97 1.76
CA ALA A 33 -1.94 9.12 2.57
C ALA A 33 -0.68 8.70 1.81
N ALA A 34 -0.81 8.41 0.51
CA ALA A 34 0.34 8.06 -0.32
C ALA A 34 1.35 9.20 -0.40
N VAL A 35 0.88 10.43 -0.60
CA VAL A 35 1.75 11.61 -0.65
C VAL A 35 2.47 11.82 0.68
N LEU A 36 1.75 11.63 1.80
CA LEU A 36 2.36 11.75 3.13
C LEU A 36 3.45 10.72 3.36
N GLN A 37 3.23 9.49 2.93
CA GLN A 37 4.23 8.43 3.05
C GLN A 37 5.51 8.78 2.29
N ILE A 38 5.39 9.30 1.07
CA ILE A 38 6.56 9.72 0.30
C ILE A 38 7.23 10.93 0.92
N LYS A 39 6.45 11.92 1.35
CA LYS A 39 7.00 13.14 1.92
C LYS A 39 7.78 12.87 3.21
N GLU A 40 7.22 12.05 4.09
CA GLU A 40 7.77 11.79 5.41
C GLU A 40 8.63 10.51 5.44
N GLN A 41 8.69 9.77 4.34
CA GLN A 41 9.51 8.55 4.19
C GLN A 41 9.18 7.51 5.27
N PHE A 42 7.90 7.15 5.36
CA PHE A 42 7.45 6.09 6.26
C PHE A 42 6.37 5.24 5.59
N VAL A 43 6.12 4.06 6.14
CA VAL A 43 5.07 3.15 5.66
C VAL A 43 4.04 3.01 6.76
N PHE A 44 2.77 3.29 6.45
CA PHE A 44 1.66 3.07 7.38
C PHE A 44 1.53 1.59 7.71
N PRO A 45 1.23 1.24 8.96
CA PRO A 45 0.95 -0.15 9.29
C PRO A 45 -0.43 -0.58 8.79
N ASN A 46 -0.57 -1.88 8.54
CA ASN A 46 -1.89 -2.50 8.37
C ASN A 46 -2.38 -2.87 9.77
N ILE A 47 -3.47 -2.29 10.22
CA ILE A 47 -4.07 -2.66 11.50
C ILE A 47 -5.10 -3.77 11.28
N ASN A 48 -5.46 -4.49 12.33
CA ASN A 48 -6.36 -5.64 12.24
C ASN A 48 -5.85 -6.71 11.30
N CYS A 49 -4.54 -6.89 11.24
CA CYS A 49 -3.87 -7.79 10.31
C CYS A 49 -2.86 -8.68 11.03
N GLU A 50 -3.22 -9.13 12.24
CA GLU A 50 -2.35 -9.97 13.06
C GLU A 50 -2.16 -11.35 12.45
N ASP A 51 -3.18 -11.83 11.74
CA ASP A 51 -3.24 -13.19 11.22
C ASP A 51 -3.38 -13.16 9.70
N VAL A 52 -2.24 -13.04 9.02
CA VAL A 52 -2.21 -12.93 7.57
C VAL A 52 -2.63 -14.27 6.94
N HIS A 53 -3.54 -14.20 5.97
CA HIS A 53 -4.06 -15.39 5.31
C HIS A 53 -2.94 -16.22 4.70
N PRO A 54 -2.96 -17.56 4.85
CA PRO A 54 -1.87 -18.41 4.34
C PRO A 54 -1.59 -18.28 2.85
N GLU A 55 -2.60 -18.01 2.03
CA GLU A 55 -2.39 -17.81 0.60
C GLU A 55 -1.55 -16.57 0.31
N ILE A 56 -1.63 -15.55 1.17
CA ILE A 56 -0.84 -14.34 1.03
C ILE A 56 0.62 -14.62 1.43
N THR A 57 0.84 -15.29 2.55
CA THR A 57 2.19 -15.61 3.01
C THR A 57 2.90 -16.59 2.08
N ALA A 58 2.16 -17.37 1.29
CA ALA A 58 2.74 -18.24 0.28
C ALA A 58 3.32 -17.47 -0.90
N LEU A 59 2.81 -16.27 -1.18
CA LEU A 59 3.23 -15.46 -2.32
C LEU A 59 4.16 -14.31 -1.93
N ILE A 60 4.02 -13.79 -0.72
CA ILE A 60 4.70 -12.58 -0.25
C ILE A 60 5.32 -12.86 1.10
N ALA A 61 6.55 -12.40 1.32
CA ALA A 61 7.18 -12.49 2.63
C ALA A 61 6.34 -11.70 3.65
N LYS A 62 6.17 -12.25 4.86
CA LYS A 62 5.30 -11.67 5.89
C LYS A 62 5.72 -10.26 6.28
N ASP A 63 7.01 -9.96 6.27
CA ASP A 63 7.54 -8.64 6.61
C ASP A 63 7.19 -7.56 5.56
N LYS A 64 6.72 -7.96 4.38
CA LYS A 64 6.25 -7.02 3.35
C LYS A 64 4.82 -6.53 3.60
N VAL A 65 4.14 -7.09 4.61
CA VAL A 65 2.83 -6.63 5.06
C VAL A 65 3.03 -6.05 6.46
N PRO A 66 3.45 -4.78 6.60
CA PRO A 66 3.82 -4.24 7.90
C PRO A 66 2.60 -4.10 8.81
N THR A 67 2.78 -4.43 10.09
CA THR A 67 1.78 -4.23 11.13
C THR A 67 2.17 -3.13 12.11
N LYS A 68 3.34 -2.52 11.90
CA LYS A 68 3.83 -1.38 12.66
C LYS A 68 4.36 -0.33 11.69
N MET A 69 4.31 0.93 12.10
CA MET A 69 4.88 2.00 11.26
C MET A 69 6.37 1.77 11.06
N MET A 70 6.81 1.92 9.83
CA MET A 70 8.22 1.74 9.45
C MET A 70 8.77 3.03 8.85
N GLU A 71 9.93 3.46 9.30
CA GLU A 71 10.69 4.47 8.57
C GLU A 71 11.40 3.77 7.41
N LYS A 72 11.21 4.28 6.20
CA LYS A 72 11.74 3.63 5.01
C LYS A 72 11.93 4.65 3.91
N ASN A 73 13.05 4.53 3.21
CA ASN A 73 13.27 5.31 1.99
C ASN A 73 12.32 4.79 0.91
N ILE A 74 11.41 5.64 0.45
CA ILE A 74 10.42 5.26 -0.56
C ILE A 74 10.69 6.07 -1.83
N PRO A 75 11.39 5.49 -2.81
CA PRO A 75 11.64 6.21 -4.07
C PRO A 75 10.39 6.31 -4.94
N ILE A 76 9.56 5.27 -4.94
CA ILE A 76 8.33 5.23 -5.76
C ILE A 76 7.25 4.54 -4.97
N LEU A 77 6.03 5.06 -5.07
CA LEU A 77 4.85 4.48 -4.45
C LEU A 77 3.78 4.30 -5.52
N ALA A 78 3.20 3.11 -5.58
CA ALA A 78 2.08 2.82 -6.47
C ALA A 78 0.80 2.74 -5.66
N LYS A 79 -0.21 3.49 -6.09
CA LYS A 79 -1.54 3.50 -5.48
C LYS A 79 -2.49 2.86 -6.48
N ALA A 80 -3.00 1.67 -6.16
CA ALA A 80 -3.92 0.94 -7.02
C ALA A 80 -5.34 1.05 -6.49
N SER A 81 -6.30 1.15 -7.40
CA SER A 81 -7.71 1.20 -7.08
C SER A 81 -8.47 0.29 -8.01
N PHE A 82 -9.46 -0.40 -7.46
CA PHE A 82 -10.27 -1.37 -8.22
C PHE A 82 -11.75 -1.06 -7.97
N GLY A 83 -12.49 -0.81 -9.06
CA GLY A 83 -13.90 -0.49 -8.97
C GLY A 83 -14.79 -1.58 -9.55
N PHE A 84 -16.06 -1.51 -9.24
CA PHE A 84 -17.05 -2.43 -9.81
C PHE A 84 -17.09 -2.28 -11.33
N GLY A 85 -17.30 -3.39 -12.02
CA GLY A 85 -17.32 -3.39 -13.48
C GLY A 85 -15.94 -3.48 -14.10
N ASP A 86 -14.98 -4.00 -13.33
CA ASP A 86 -13.61 -4.21 -13.80
C ASP A 86 -12.89 -2.90 -14.17
N VAL A 87 -13.20 -1.84 -13.44
CA VAL A 87 -12.55 -0.54 -13.60
C VAL A 87 -11.35 -0.48 -12.66
N ASN A 88 -10.15 -0.49 -13.23
CA ASN A 88 -8.91 -0.51 -12.46
C ASN A 88 -8.06 0.71 -12.80
N ALA A 89 -7.40 1.25 -11.77
CA ALA A 89 -6.53 2.41 -11.95
C ALA A 89 -5.31 2.28 -11.04
N CYS A 90 -4.18 2.80 -11.50
CA CYS A 90 -2.98 2.83 -10.71
C CYS A 90 -2.29 4.17 -10.92
N VAL A 91 -1.95 4.83 -9.81
CA VAL A 91 -1.22 6.11 -9.83
C VAL A 91 0.14 5.89 -9.20
N LEU A 92 1.19 6.34 -9.88
CA LEU A 92 2.54 6.26 -9.36
C LEU A 92 2.94 7.62 -8.80
N PHE A 93 3.51 7.61 -7.61
CA PHE A 93 4.02 8.81 -6.95
C PHE A 93 5.53 8.71 -6.80
N LYS A 94 6.22 9.81 -7.03
CA LYS A 94 7.65 9.92 -6.85
C LYS A 94 7.94 11.25 -6.17
N LYS A 95 8.92 11.27 -5.26
CA LYS A 95 9.31 12.51 -4.62
C LYS A 95 9.90 13.46 -5.67
N TYR A 96 9.39 14.68 -5.72
CA TYR A 96 9.91 15.69 -6.65
C TYR A 96 11.33 16.09 -6.24
N SER A 97 12.20 16.13 -7.22
CA SER A 97 13.60 16.51 -7.03
C SER A 97 13.97 17.53 -8.12
N LYS A 98 14.45 18.68 -7.68
CA LYS A 98 14.94 19.69 -8.61
C LYS A 98 16.32 19.32 -9.14
#